data_07223ff666218136fdb332e7b721c71b
#
_entry.id   07223ff666218136fdb332e7b721c71b
#
_cell.length_a   1.000
_cell.length_b   1.000
_cell.length_c   1.000
_cell.angle_alpha   90.00
_cell.angle_beta   90.00
_cell.angle_gamma   90.00
#
_symmetry.space_group_name_H-M   'P 1'
#
loop_
_entity.id
_entity.type
_entity.pdbx_description
1 polymer ?
#
loop_
_entity_poly.entity_id
_entity_poly.type
_entity_poly.pdbx_seq_one_letter_code
_entity_poly.pdbx_strand_id
1 'polypeptide(L)'
;MHSGNFDFSFAGLKTSVLTQANKLGAALHNTGNTYKADLAASTEAAIVEVLVKKSMAALKATGMRRLVVAGGVGANRSLRLQLNQACKKAGVRVHYPELHLCTDNGAMIAMAAAMRVQSGKQQAELNYGFDVKPRWPLSNIDAVLI
;
A
#
# COMPACT_ATOMS: atom_id res chain seq x y z
N MET A 1 -7.49 9.64 11.98
CA MET A 1 -6.98 10.68 11.06
C MET A 1 -6.22 11.82 11.77
N HIS A 2 -6.21 11.87 13.08
CA HIS A 2 -5.68 13.01 13.85
C HIS A 2 -4.39 12.72 14.61
N SER A 3 -3.60 11.75 14.17
CA SER A 3 -2.33 11.35 14.83
C SER A 3 -1.20 12.38 14.71
N GLY A 4 -1.37 13.43 13.93
CA GLY A 4 -0.34 14.46 13.70
C GLY A 4 0.88 13.99 12.89
N ASN A 5 0.94 12.72 12.51
CA ASN A 5 1.97 12.11 11.68
C ASN A 5 1.41 11.56 10.36
N PHE A 6 2.27 11.06 9.48
CA PHE A 6 1.88 10.47 8.19
C PHE A 6 1.70 8.95 8.24
N ASP A 7 1.87 8.32 9.40
CA ASP A 7 1.73 6.87 9.55
C ASP A 7 0.28 6.42 9.32
N PHE A 8 0.14 5.27 8.69
CA PHE A 8 -1.16 4.63 8.48
C PHE A 8 -1.48 3.72 9.66
N SER A 9 -2.71 3.81 10.17
CA SER A 9 -3.24 2.87 11.16
C SER A 9 -4.68 2.52 10.81
N PHE A 10 -4.93 1.22 10.70
CA PHE A 10 -6.26 0.66 10.41
C PHE A 10 -6.78 -0.24 11.54
N ALA A 11 -6.09 -0.27 12.70
CA ALA A 11 -6.49 -1.12 13.82
C ALA A 11 -7.91 -0.79 14.31
N GLY A 12 -8.22 0.49 14.50
CA GLY A 12 -9.55 0.94 14.91
C GLY A 12 -10.62 0.66 13.84
N LEU A 13 -10.29 0.81 12.56
CA LEU A 13 -11.21 0.48 11.47
C LEU A 13 -11.53 -1.01 11.44
N LYS A 14 -10.53 -1.88 11.59
CA LYS A 14 -10.73 -3.34 11.67
C LYS A 14 -11.72 -3.70 12.78
N THR A 15 -11.54 -3.14 13.98
CA THR A 15 -12.44 -3.38 15.12
C THR A 15 -13.84 -2.86 14.84
N SER A 16 -13.97 -1.67 14.25
CA SER A 16 -15.27 -1.08 13.91
C SER A 16 -16.03 -1.94 12.89
N VAL A 17 -15.34 -2.41 11.83
CA VAL A 17 -15.94 -3.30 10.83
C VAL A 17 -16.40 -4.62 11.45
N LEU A 18 -15.56 -5.22 12.31
CA LEU A 18 -15.92 -6.46 13.02
C LEU A 18 -17.15 -6.25 13.92
N THR A 19 -17.18 -5.15 14.66
CA THR A 19 -18.33 -4.81 15.52
C THR A 19 -19.60 -4.65 14.70
N GLN A 20 -19.53 -3.98 13.57
CA GLN A 20 -20.68 -3.78 12.68
C GLN A 20 -21.12 -5.10 12.03
N ALA A 21 -20.17 -5.94 11.60
CA ALA A 21 -20.47 -7.27 11.08
C ALA A 21 -21.19 -8.15 12.11
N ASN A 22 -20.73 -8.13 13.38
CA ASN A 22 -21.36 -8.86 14.47
C ASN A 22 -22.77 -8.35 14.79
N LYS A 23 -23.01 -7.03 14.72
CA LYS A 23 -24.35 -6.46 14.90
C LYS A 23 -25.32 -6.90 13.80
N LEU A 24 -24.86 -7.01 12.57
CA LEU A 24 -25.66 -7.48 11.45
C LEU A 24 -25.93 -9.01 11.54
N GLY A 25 -25.03 -9.77 12.13
CA GLY A 25 -25.18 -11.20 12.38
C GLY A 25 -25.62 -11.98 11.14
N ALA A 26 -26.69 -12.76 11.27
CA ALA A 26 -27.25 -13.54 10.17
C ALA A 26 -27.73 -12.71 8.97
N ALA A 27 -28.04 -11.43 9.16
CA ALA A 27 -28.47 -10.54 8.08
C ALA A 27 -27.37 -10.32 7.03
N LEU A 28 -26.09 -10.45 7.39
CA LEU A 28 -24.98 -10.37 6.45
C LEU A 28 -24.99 -11.49 5.38
N HIS A 29 -25.59 -12.62 5.71
CA HIS A 29 -25.61 -13.81 4.86
C HIS A 29 -26.92 -13.96 4.09
N ASN A 30 -27.90 -13.11 4.34
CA ASN A 30 -29.17 -13.13 3.63
C ASN A 30 -29.00 -12.65 2.19
N THR A 31 -29.39 -13.50 1.24
CA THR A 31 -29.25 -13.25 -0.21
C THR A 31 -30.13 -12.12 -0.77
N GLY A 32 -31.07 -11.62 0.02
CA GLY A 32 -32.01 -10.57 -0.40
C GLY A 32 -31.65 -9.15 0.02
N ASN A 33 -30.50 -8.94 0.71
CA ASN A 33 -30.11 -7.62 1.19
C ASN A 33 -28.71 -7.19 0.71
N THR A 34 -28.42 -5.89 0.81
CA THR A 34 -27.16 -5.26 0.38
C THR A 34 -26.15 -5.10 1.51
N TYR A 35 -26.45 -5.49 2.75
CA TYR A 35 -25.66 -5.15 3.94
C TYR A 35 -24.18 -5.56 3.83
N LYS A 36 -23.88 -6.72 3.27
CA LYS A 36 -22.51 -7.18 3.07
C LYS A 36 -21.77 -6.28 2.08
N ALA A 37 -22.43 -5.95 0.97
CA ALA A 37 -21.85 -5.08 -0.07
C ALA A 37 -21.68 -3.65 0.46
N ASP A 38 -22.64 -3.14 1.21
CA ASP A 38 -22.61 -1.80 1.79
C ASP A 38 -21.51 -1.67 2.85
N LEU A 39 -21.35 -2.70 3.70
CA LEU A 39 -20.26 -2.74 4.68
C LEU A 39 -18.90 -2.80 4.00
N ALA A 40 -18.75 -3.61 2.95
CA ALA A 40 -17.52 -3.70 2.17
C ALA A 40 -17.20 -2.37 1.48
N ALA A 41 -18.17 -1.75 0.81
CA ALA A 41 -18.00 -0.46 0.14
C ALA A 41 -17.64 0.66 1.14
N SER A 42 -18.30 0.71 2.29
CA SER A 42 -18.01 1.69 3.34
C SER A 42 -16.60 1.49 3.91
N THR A 43 -16.17 0.24 4.08
CA THR A 43 -14.83 -0.10 4.56
C THR A 43 -13.78 0.31 3.54
N GLU A 44 -13.98 0.01 2.26
CA GLU A 44 -13.10 0.42 1.17
C GLU A 44 -12.98 1.95 1.12
N ALA A 45 -14.11 2.66 1.15
CA ALA A 45 -14.12 4.11 1.13
C ALA A 45 -13.33 4.72 2.29
N ALA A 46 -13.47 4.19 3.51
CA ALA A 46 -12.72 4.64 4.67
C ALA A 46 -11.21 4.42 4.53
N ILE A 47 -10.79 3.26 4.01
CA ILE A 47 -9.37 2.97 3.73
C ILE A 47 -8.81 3.94 2.69
N VAL A 48 -9.50 4.09 1.57
CA VAL A 48 -9.08 4.97 0.47
C VAL A 48 -8.98 6.42 0.92
N GLU A 49 -9.95 6.89 1.68
CA GLU A 49 -9.94 8.25 2.23
C GLU A 49 -8.70 8.52 3.09
N VAL A 50 -8.35 7.61 3.99
CA VAL A 50 -7.15 7.75 4.85
C VAL A 50 -5.88 7.76 4.00
N LEU A 51 -5.76 6.83 3.04
CA LEU A 51 -4.59 6.75 2.17
C LEU A 51 -4.42 8.03 1.33
N VAL A 52 -5.49 8.52 0.71
CA VAL A 52 -5.44 9.75 -0.08
C VAL A 52 -5.10 10.96 0.78
N LYS A 53 -5.81 11.18 1.89
CA LYS A 53 -5.61 12.36 2.74
C LYS A 53 -4.19 12.42 3.32
N LYS A 54 -3.67 11.31 3.85
CA LYS A 54 -2.31 11.29 4.40
C LYS A 54 -1.23 11.40 3.35
N SER A 55 -1.39 10.79 2.18
CA SER A 55 -0.46 10.95 1.06
C SER A 55 -0.40 12.41 0.59
N MET A 56 -1.55 13.07 0.44
CA MET A 56 -1.61 14.47 0.05
C MET A 56 -1.03 15.41 1.12
N ALA A 57 -1.24 15.10 2.40
CA ALA A 57 -0.65 15.85 3.50
C ALA A 57 0.88 15.73 3.52
N ALA A 58 1.41 14.51 3.31
CA ALA A 58 2.84 14.26 3.21
C ALA A 58 3.47 15.01 2.03
N LEU A 59 2.85 14.96 0.85
CA LEU A 59 3.30 15.70 -0.32
C LEU A 59 3.35 17.23 -0.07
N LYS A 60 2.33 17.75 0.61
CA LYS A 60 2.28 19.17 0.97
C LYS A 60 3.40 19.55 1.96
N ALA A 61 3.63 18.71 2.98
CA ALA A 61 4.64 18.96 4.01
C ALA A 61 6.07 18.85 3.47
N THR A 62 6.32 17.94 2.53
CA THR A 62 7.65 17.71 1.93
C THR A 62 7.93 18.56 0.69
N GLY A 63 6.93 19.20 0.12
CA GLY A 63 7.05 19.94 -1.15
C GLY A 63 7.29 19.05 -2.38
N MET A 64 7.20 17.72 -2.22
CA MET A 64 7.45 16.77 -3.31
C MET A 64 6.36 16.83 -4.39
N ARG A 65 6.77 16.66 -5.65
CA ARG A 65 5.91 16.70 -6.84
C ARG A 65 5.70 15.34 -7.50
N ARG A 66 6.20 14.27 -6.88
CA ARG A 66 6.07 12.89 -7.37
C ARG A 66 5.61 11.99 -6.23
N LEU A 67 4.65 11.13 -6.52
CA LEU A 67 4.15 10.10 -5.61
C LEU A 67 4.30 8.74 -6.29
N VAL A 68 4.93 7.81 -5.59
CA VAL A 68 4.98 6.40 -6.02
C VAL A 68 4.07 5.60 -5.12
N VAL A 69 3.15 4.85 -5.72
CA VAL A 69 2.22 3.96 -5.02
C VAL A 69 2.53 2.53 -5.40
N ALA A 70 3.02 1.74 -4.47
CA ALA A 70 3.40 0.35 -4.65
C ALA A 70 2.67 -0.56 -3.66
N GLY A 71 2.77 -1.89 -3.88
CA GLY A 71 2.12 -2.90 -3.05
C GLY A 71 0.68 -3.21 -3.48
N GLY A 72 0.09 -4.26 -2.89
CA GLY A 72 -1.19 -4.82 -3.31
C GLY A 72 -2.35 -3.82 -3.32
N VAL A 73 -2.39 -2.90 -2.35
CA VAL A 73 -3.45 -1.86 -2.33
C VAL A 73 -3.36 -0.90 -3.52
N GLY A 74 -2.18 -0.77 -4.13
CA GLY A 74 -1.98 0.02 -5.34
C GLY A 74 -2.75 -0.50 -6.57
N ALA A 75 -3.29 -1.72 -6.53
CA ALA A 75 -4.19 -2.24 -7.56
C ALA A 75 -5.65 -1.75 -7.39
N ASN A 76 -6.01 -1.19 -6.23
CA ASN A 76 -7.37 -0.74 -5.95
C ASN A 76 -7.79 0.41 -6.88
N ARG A 77 -8.89 0.21 -7.60
CA ARG A 77 -9.36 1.16 -8.62
C ARG A 77 -9.84 2.48 -8.01
N SER A 78 -10.53 2.42 -6.87
CA SER A 78 -11.04 3.61 -6.18
C SER A 78 -9.88 4.46 -5.66
N LEU A 79 -8.85 3.84 -5.08
CA LEU A 79 -7.64 4.52 -4.65
C LEU A 79 -6.95 5.23 -5.82
N ARG A 80 -6.72 4.53 -6.93
CA ARG A 80 -6.09 5.12 -8.13
C ARG A 80 -6.88 6.31 -8.65
N LEU A 81 -8.21 6.19 -8.74
CA LEU A 81 -9.08 7.27 -9.20
C LEU A 81 -8.95 8.51 -8.32
N GLN A 82 -9.09 8.34 -7.00
CA GLN A 82 -9.08 9.45 -6.06
C GLN A 82 -7.69 10.09 -5.93
N LEU A 83 -6.61 9.30 -5.91
CA LEU A 83 -5.24 9.83 -5.91
C LEU A 83 -4.93 10.60 -7.19
N ASN A 84 -5.30 10.05 -8.35
CA ASN A 84 -5.10 10.74 -9.63
C ASN A 84 -5.80 12.11 -9.66
N GLN A 85 -7.06 12.17 -9.17
CA GLN A 85 -7.80 13.42 -9.09
C GLN A 85 -7.16 14.43 -8.12
N ALA A 86 -6.80 13.97 -6.92
CA ALA A 86 -6.18 14.82 -5.90
C ALA A 86 -4.81 15.34 -6.34
N CYS A 87 -3.98 14.46 -6.88
CA CYS A 87 -2.64 14.82 -7.34
C CYS A 87 -2.68 15.73 -8.57
N LYS A 88 -3.60 15.50 -9.53
CA LYS A 88 -3.81 16.40 -10.66
C LYS A 88 -4.15 17.83 -10.21
N LYS A 89 -5.05 17.98 -9.23
CA LYS A 89 -5.39 19.29 -8.65
C LYS A 89 -4.20 19.97 -7.96
N ALA A 90 -3.29 19.17 -7.38
CA ALA A 90 -2.11 19.68 -6.67
C ALA A 90 -0.85 19.83 -7.57
N GLY A 91 -0.92 19.52 -8.86
CA GLY A 91 0.22 19.55 -9.77
C GLY A 91 1.29 18.49 -9.44
N VAL A 92 0.87 17.35 -8.88
CA VAL A 92 1.71 16.21 -8.51
C VAL A 92 1.55 15.09 -9.52
N ARG A 93 2.66 14.42 -9.88
CA ARG A 93 2.66 13.24 -10.74
C ARG A 93 2.62 11.97 -9.89
N VAL A 94 1.68 11.07 -10.20
CA VAL A 94 1.57 9.76 -9.54
C VAL A 94 2.11 8.68 -10.45
N HIS A 95 2.85 7.73 -9.88
CA HIS A 95 3.40 6.56 -10.55
C HIS A 95 2.88 5.29 -9.87
N TYR A 96 2.46 4.33 -10.68
CA TYR A 96 1.99 3.01 -10.24
C TYR A 96 2.74 1.94 -11.00
N PRO A 97 3.00 0.78 -10.40
CA PRO A 97 3.38 -0.40 -11.17
C PRO A 97 2.19 -0.89 -12.02
N GLU A 98 2.48 -1.72 -12.98
CA GLU A 98 1.45 -2.48 -13.69
C GLU A 98 0.64 -3.34 -12.72
N LEU A 99 -0.63 -3.60 -13.04
CA LEU A 99 -1.54 -4.25 -12.09
C LEU A 99 -1.05 -5.62 -11.63
N HIS A 100 -0.47 -6.41 -12.54
CA HIS A 100 0.06 -7.73 -12.23
C HIS A 100 1.35 -7.71 -11.38
N LEU A 101 2.02 -6.55 -11.28
CA LEU A 101 3.20 -6.33 -10.45
C LEU A 101 2.89 -5.64 -9.11
N CYS A 102 1.61 -5.37 -8.81
CA CYS A 102 1.25 -4.71 -7.55
C CYS A 102 1.37 -5.61 -6.32
N THR A 103 1.22 -6.93 -6.50
CA THR A 103 1.40 -7.90 -5.42
C THR A 103 2.84 -8.40 -5.36
N ASP A 104 3.23 -8.96 -4.21
CA ASP A 104 4.56 -9.55 -4.04
C ASP A 104 4.85 -10.59 -5.12
N ASN A 105 6.02 -10.49 -5.74
CA ASN A 105 6.42 -11.38 -6.81
C ASN A 105 7.95 -11.54 -6.88
N GLY A 106 8.40 -12.65 -7.51
CA GLY A 106 9.81 -12.96 -7.62
C GLY A 106 10.62 -11.93 -8.42
N ALA A 107 10.00 -11.22 -9.36
CA ALA A 107 10.69 -10.20 -10.15
C ALA A 107 11.16 -9.02 -9.30
N MET A 108 10.42 -8.65 -8.26
CA MET A 108 10.84 -7.60 -7.30
C MET A 108 12.12 -7.99 -6.59
N ILE A 109 12.22 -9.23 -6.12
CA ILE A 109 13.41 -9.73 -5.42
C ILE A 109 14.59 -9.88 -6.38
N ALA A 110 14.36 -10.41 -7.57
CA ALA A 110 15.39 -10.54 -8.60
C ALA A 110 15.95 -9.17 -9.01
N MET A 111 15.08 -8.16 -9.18
CA MET A 111 15.50 -6.80 -9.52
C MET A 111 16.32 -6.18 -8.38
N ALA A 112 15.88 -6.31 -7.13
CA ALA A 112 16.61 -5.81 -5.97
C ALA A 112 18.00 -6.47 -5.86
N ALA A 113 18.11 -7.78 -6.09
CA ALA A 113 19.38 -8.50 -6.10
C ALA A 113 20.29 -8.01 -7.24
N ALA A 114 19.75 -7.89 -8.45
CA ALA A 114 20.51 -7.39 -9.62
C ALA A 114 21.08 -5.99 -9.37
N MET A 115 20.29 -5.07 -8.84
CA MET A 115 20.75 -3.71 -8.50
C MET A 115 21.87 -3.71 -7.45
N ARG A 116 21.79 -4.58 -6.43
CA ARG A 116 22.83 -4.71 -5.40
C ARG A 116 24.15 -5.25 -5.98
N VAL A 117 24.07 -6.24 -6.87
CA VAL A 117 25.24 -6.79 -7.55
C VAL A 117 25.86 -5.74 -8.49
N GLN A 118 25.05 -5.06 -9.31
CA GLN A 118 25.52 -4.02 -10.22
C GLN A 118 26.17 -2.83 -9.50
N SER A 119 25.68 -2.47 -8.32
CA SER A 119 26.26 -1.40 -7.50
C SER A 119 27.54 -1.82 -6.75
N GLY A 120 28.00 -3.07 -6.88
CA GLY A 120 29.17 -3.61 -6.17
C GLY A 120 28.94 -3.84 -4.67
N LYS A 121 27.72 -3.65 -4.17
CA LYS A 121 27.39 -3.82 -2.74
C LYS A 121 27.19 -5.27 -2.33
N GLN A 122 27.04 -6.15 -3.29
CA GLN A 122 26.92 -7.59 -3.06
C GLN A 122 27.55 -8.35 -4.21
N GLN A 123 28.23 -9.46 -3.88
CA GLN A 123 28.72 -10.41 -4.88
C GLN A 123 27.70 -11.54 -5.02
N ALA A 124 27.63 -12.13 -6.22
CA ALA A 124 26.82 -13.31 -6.44
C ALA A 124 27.47 -14.51 -5.74
N GLU A 125 26.72 -15.18 -4.89
CA GLU A 125 27.15 -16.42 -4.25
C GLU A 125 26.81 -17.59 -5.16
N LEU A 126 27.79 -18.47 -5.41
CA LEU A 126 27.62 -19.63 -6.28
C LEU A 126 27.18 -20.90 -5.52
N ASN A 127 26.97 -20.79 -4.21
CA ASN A 127 26.46 -21.89 -3.38
C ASN A 127 24.95 -21.74 -3.19
N TYR A 128 24.28 -22.85 -2.87
CA TYR A 128 22.85 -22.88 -2.56
C TYR A 128 22.55 -22.73 -1.07
N GLY A 129 23.53 -22.43 -0.25
CA GLY A 129 23.40 -22.23 1.20
C GLY A 129 22.95 -20.80 1.53
N PHE A 130 21.64 -20.53 1.38
CA PHE A 130 21.05 -19.25 1.76
C PHE A 130 19.88 -19.44 2.72
N ASP A 131 19.66 -18.43 3.55
CA ASP A 131 18.52 -18.37 4.46
C ASP A 131 17.52 -17.31 4.00
N VAL A 132 16.23 -17.57 4.29
CA VAL A 132 15.15 -16.65 3.94
C VAL A 132 14.84 -15.76 5.13
N LYS A 133 14.91 -14.43 4.94
CA LYS A 133 14.55 -13.44 5.95
C LYS A 133 13.17 -12.86 5.64
N PRO A 134 12.07 -13.40 6.25
CA PRO A 134 10.71 -12.94 5.96
C PRO A 134 10.43 -11.50 6.43
N ARG A 135 11.25 -10.99 7.34
CA ARG A 135 11.24 -9.59 7.80
C ARG A 135 12.65 -9.05 7.83
N TRP A 136 12.96 -8.19 6.89
CA TRP A 136 14.24 -7.50 6.83
C TRP A 136 14.01 -5.99 7.05
N PRO A 137 14.48 -5.40 8.17
CA PRO A 137 14.34 -3.97 8.41
C PRO A 137 15.03 -3.17 7.32
N LEU A 138 14.33 -2.19 6.75
CA LEU A 138 14.89 -1.33 5.70
C LEU A 138 16.11 -0.54 6.18
N SER A 139 16.19 -0.24 7.48
CA SER A 139 17.36 0.40 8.10
C SER A 139 18.66 -0.43 7.99
N ASN A 140 18.54 -1.74 7.77
CA ASN A 140 19.68 -2.66 7.65
C ASN A 140 20.06 -2.92 6.18
N ILE A 141 19.42 -2.21 5.25
CA ILE A 141 19.71 -2.31 3.82
C ILE A 141 20.41 -1.03 3.40
N ASP A 142 21.68 -1.14 3.01
CA ASP A 142 22.39 0.00 2.44
C ASP A 142 21.65 0.53 1.21
N ALA A 143 21.42 1.83 1.14
CA ALA A 143 20.79 2.45 0.00
C ALA A 143 21.58 2.15 -1.27
N VAL A 144 20.91 1.61 -2.26
CA VAL A 144 21.45 1.51 -3.61
C VAL A 144 21.19 2.86 -4.26
N LEU A 145 22.24 3.68 -4.36
CA LEU A 145 22.19 4.90 -5.17
C LEU A 145 22.12 4.47 -6.64
N ILE A 146 21.04 4.82 -7.30
CA ILE A 146 20.84 4.67 -8.74
C ILE A 146 21.35 5.93 -9.43
#